data_f30fcd93c336dd833f064353ba372b70
#
_entry.id   f30fcd93c336dd833f064353ba372b70
#
_cell.length_a   1.000
_cell.length_b   1.000
_cell.length_c   1.000
_cell.angle_alpha   90.00
_cell.angle_beta   90.00
_cell.angle_gamma   90.00
#
_symmetry.space_group_name_H-M   'P 1'
#
loop_
_entity.id
_entity.type
_entity.pdbx_description
1 polymer ?
#
loop_
_entity_poly.entity_id
_entity_poly.type
_entity_poly.pdbx_seq_one_letter_code
_entity_poly.pdbx_strand_id
1 'polypeptide(L)'
;MKNYQEWYEKRKSSLLRHPQLLQLMRVFNRMMTVLMPLAYLTLLGTNFISKGVGSDLYAYILVPALGFVLLTLVRKWINQPRPYETWGIVPLLDKDSSGNSMPSRHVFSATIISMGCLHASLPMGMILLVLSAFLGLVRVLGGVHYPKDVLVGYACGLLWGFLFFIL
;
A
#
# COMPACT_ATOMS: atom_id res chain seq x y z
N MET A 1 14.77 16.42 3.62
CA MET A 1 15.54 15.86 4.78
C MET A 1 16.99 15.90 4.37
N LYS A 2 17.79 16.80 4.95
CA LYS A 2 19.21 17.00 4.57
C LYS A 2 20.12 15.80 4.90
N ASN A 3 19.61 14.77 5.59
CA ASN A 3 20.40 13.59 6.03
C ASN A 3 19.56 12.31 6.08
N TYR A 4 18.84 11.99 4.97
CA TYR A 4 18.03 10.76 4.89
C TYR A 4 18.92 9.51 5.01
N GLN A 5 20.10 9.52 4.41
CA GLN A 5 21.02 8.38 4.45
C GLN A 5 21.45 8.04 5.89
N GLU A 6 21.87 9.02 6.69
CA GLU A 6 22.24 8.79 8.10
C GLU A 6 21.04 8.31 8.93
N TRP A 7 19.89 8.94 8.73
CA TRP A 7 18.65 8.51 9.39
C TRP A 7 18.33 7.05 9.09
N TYR A 8 18.42 6.66 7.81
CA TYR A 8 18.15 5.29 7.38
C TYR A 8 19.18 4.31 7.92
N GLU A 9 20.49 4.57 7.81
CA GLU A 9 21.56 3.68 8.28
C GLU A 9 21.48 3.47 9.80
N LYS A 10 21.11 4.50 10.56
CA LYS A 10 20.87 4.36 12.01
C LYS A 10 19.70 3.40 12.31
N ARG A 11 18.60 3.49 11.55
CA ARG A 11 17.45 2.57 11.71
C ARG A 11 17.77 1.17 11.26
N LYS A 12 18.43 1.04 10.12
CA LYS A 12 18.89 -0.23 9.57
C LYS A 12 19.83 -0.96 10.53
N SER A 13 20.83 -0.29 11.10
CA SER A 13 21.74 -0.88 12.06
C SER A 13 21.03 -1.38 13.32
N SER A 14 19.98 -0.67 13.77
CA SER A 14 19.12 -1.11 14.86
C SER A 14 18.32 -2.37 14.49
N LEU A 15 17.71 -2.40 13.29
CA LEU A 15 16.93 -3.55 12.82
C LEU A 15 17.80 -4.80 12.59
N LEU A 16 19.02 -4.62 12.11
CA LEU A 16 19.97 -5.73 11.92
C LEU A 16 20.41 -6.38 13.24
N ARG A 17 20.35 -5.67 14.37
CA ARG A 17 20.57 -6.27 15.71
C ARG A 17 19.40 -7.13 16.18
N HIS A 18 18.23 -7.01 15.53
CA HIS A 18 17.02 -7.77 15.86
C HIS A 18 16.56 -8.59 14.64
N PRO A 19 17.24 -9.70 14.30
CA PRO A 19 16.97 -10.45 13.08
C PRO A 19 15.53 -11.01 13.02
N GLN A 20 14.93 -11.33 14.16
CA GLN A 20 13.53 -11.76 14.25
C GLN A 20 12.56 -10.67 13.80
N LEU A 21 12.79 -9.39 14.21
CA LEU A 21 11.96 -8.28 13.79
C LEU A 21 12.11 -8.02 12.28
N LEU A 22 13.33 -8.10 11.76
CA LEU A 22 13.58 -7.95 10.33
C LEU A 22 12.88 -9.06 9.53
N GLN A 23 12.94 -10.30 10.00
CA GLN A 23 12.22 -11.42 9.38
C GLN A 23 10.71 -11.20 9.42
N LEU A 24 10.17 -10.77 10.55
CA LEU A 24 8.75 -10.44 10.69
C LEU A 24 8.31 -9.36 9.68
N MET A 25 9.10 -8.29 9.53
CA MET A 25 8.82 -7.23 8.54
C MET A 25 8.79 -7.78 7.11
N ARG A 26 9.74 -8.65 6.73
CA ARG A 26 9.80 -9.28 5.41
C ARG A 26 8.59 -10.20 5.17
N VAL A 27 8.27 -11.04 6.16
CA VAL A 27 7.11 -11.95 6.09
C VAL A 27 5.83 -11.13 5.98
N PHE A 28 5.65 -10.09 6.81
CA PHE A 28 4.50 -9.22 6.77
C PHE A 28 4.35 -8.52 5.41
N ASN A 29 5.44 -7.94 4.86
CA ASN A 29 5.40 -7.32 3.53
C ASN A 29 4.96 -8.32 2.46
N ARG A 30 5.49 -9.54 2.47
CA ARG A 30 5.10 -10.61 1.52
C ARG A 30 3.67 -11.08 1.77
N MET A 31 3.28 -11.26 3.02
CA MET A 31 1.90 -11.63 3.38
C MET A 31 0.89 -10.62 2.85
N MET A 32 1.15 -9.32 2.98
CA MET A 32 0.24 -8.27 2.49
C MET A 32 0.10 -8.29 0.97
N THR A 33 1.13 -8.68 0.21
CA THR A 33 1.03 -8.81 -1.26
C THR A 33 0.13 -9.96 -1.71
N VAL A 34 -0.13 -10.94 -0.83
CA VAL A 34 -1.05 -12.06 -1.08
C VAL A 34 -2.41 -11.80 -0.44
N LEU A 35 -2.42 -11.35 0.81
CA LEU A 35 -3.64 -11.10 1.59
C LEU A 35 -4.58 -10.10 0.90
N MET A 36 -4.03 -8.98 0.40
CA MET A 36 -4.87 -7.94 -0.17
C MET A 36 -5.58 -8.36 -1.47
N PRO A 37 -4.94 -9.00 -2.46
CA PRO A 37 -5.64 -9.59 -3.60
C PRO A 37 -6.67 -10.65 -3.19
N LEU A 38 -6.38 -11.51 -2.22
CA LEU A 38 -7.33 -12.51 -1.73
C LEU A 38 -8.55 -11.84 -1.06
N ALA A 39 -8.34 -10.83 -0.22
CA ALA A 39 -9.43 -10.06 0.38
C ALA A 39 -10.31 -9.40 -0.70
N TYR A 40 -9.67 -8.85 -1.74
CA TYR A 40 -10.39 -8.26 -2.87
C TYR A 40 -11.21 -9.29 -3.66
N LEU A 41 -10.63 -10.44 -3.99
CA LEU A 41 -11.36 -11.52 -4.67
C LEU A 41 -12.50 -12.06 -3.81
N THR A 42 -12.30 -12.16 -2.49
CA THR A 42 -13.36 -12.56 -1.55
C THR A 42 -14.50 -11.53 -1.54
N LEU A 43 -14.17 -10.22 -1.50
CA LEU A 43 -15.15 -9.14 -1.57
C LEU A 43 -16.01 -9.25 -2.84
N LEU A 44 -15.37 -9.40 -4.01
CA LEU A 44 -16.09 -9.54 -5.29
C LEU A 44 -16.94 -10.81 -5.32
N GLY A 45 -16.36 -11.94 -4.89
CA GLY A 45 -17.06 -13.24 -4.91
C GLY A 45 -18.26 -13.27 -3.98
N THR A 46 -18.12 -12.79 -2.75
CA THR A 46 -19.22 -12.75 -1.77
C THR A 46 -20.31 -11.78 -2.20
N ASN A 47 -19.95 -10.62 -2.76
CA ASN A 47 -20.95 -9.68 -3.30
C ASN A 47 -21.72 -10.31 -4.48
N PHE A 48 -21.01 -10.92 -5.45
CA PHE A 48 -21.62 -11.56 -6.60
C PHE A 48 -22.56 -12.71 -6.20
N ILE A 49 -22.14 -13.56 -5.25
CA ILE A 49 -22.97 -14.70 -4.80
C ILE A 49 -24.21 -14.22 -4.05
N SER A 50 -24.10 -13.17 -3.22
CA SER A 50 -25.20 -12.72 -2.37
C SER A 50 -26.15 -11.75 -3.04
N LYS A 51 -25.67 -10.88 -3.93
CA LYS A 51 -26.45 -9.80 -4.56
C LYS A 51 -26.51 -9.90 -6.11
N GLY A 52 -25.70 -10.78 -6.72
CA GLY A 52 -25.57 -10.85 -8.18
C GLY A 52 -24.83 -9.66 -8.78
N VAL A 53 -25.14 -9.39 -10.06
CA VAL A 53 -24.60 -8.22 -10.78
C VAL A 53 -25.43 -6.98 -10.44
N GLY A 54 -24.82 -5.99 -9.81
CA GLY A 54 -25.51 -4.76 -9.39
C GLY A 54 -24.52 -3.61 -9.19
N SER A 55 -25.03 -2.46 -8.74
CA SER A 55 -24.25 -1.23 -8.52
C SER A 55 -23.02 -1.47 -7.65
N ASP A 56 -23.19 -2.19 -6.54
CA ASP A 56 -22.09 -2.47 -5.61
C ASP A 56 -20.94 -3.22 -6.30
N LEU A 57 -21.26 -4.23 -7.12
CA LEU A 57 -20.24 -5.00 -7.83
C LEU A 57 -19.49 -4.13 -8.84
N TYR A 58 -20.21 -3.28 -9.57
CA TYR A 58 -19.59 -2.32 -10.49
C TYR A 58 -18.71 -1.33 -9.73
N ALA A 59 -19.15 -0.81 -8.59
CA ALA A 59 -18.34 0.07 -7.76
C ALA A 59 -17.06 -0.64 -7.28
N TYR A 60 -17.14 -1.87 -6.77
CA TYR A 60 -15.98 -2.63 -6.31
C TYR A 60 -14.98 -2.95 -7.42
N ILE A 61 -15.40 -2.98 -8.69
CA ILE A 61 -14.51 -3.18 -9.84
C ILE A 61 -13.97 -1.84 -10.35
N LEU A 62 -14.85 -0.88 -10.63
CA LEU A 62 -14.47 0.36 -11.32
C LEU A 62 -13.68 1.31 -10.44
N VAL A 63 -14.04 1.44 -9.17
CA VAL A 63 -13.34 2.37 -8.25
C VAL A 63 -11.86 1.98 -8.09
N PRO A 64 -11.49 0.73 -7.77
CA PRO A 64 -10.08 0.36 -7.70
C PRO A 64 -9.38 0.41 -9.07
N ALA A 65 -10.03 -0.02 -10.13
CA ALA A 65 -9.44 -0.04 -11.46
C ALA A 65 -9.08 1.37 -11.95
N LEU A 66 -10.03 2.31 -11.89
CA LEU A 66 -9.80 3.70 -12.29
C LEU A 66 -8.79 4.39 -11.37
N GLY A 67 -8.88 4.18 -10.06
CA GLY A 67 -7.92 4.71 -9.09
C GLY A 67 -6.50 4.22 -9.35
N PHE A 68 -6.33 2.93 -9.68
CA PHE A 68 -5.03 2.35 -9.99
C PHE A 68 -4.44 2.89 -11.30
N VAL A 69 -5.26 3.07 -12.34
CA VAL A 69 -4.83 3.69 -13.60
C VAL A 69 -4.41 5.13 -13.37
N LEU A 70 -5.25 5.93 -12.71
CA LEU A 70 -4.95 7.33 -12.40
C LEU A 70 -3.67 7.47 -11.57
N LEU A 71 -3.54 6.67 -10.50
CA LEU A 71 -2.33 6.68 -9.68
C LEU A 71 -1.10 6.34 -10.52
N THR A 72 -1.20 5.38 -11.44
CA THR A 72 -0.08 4.97 -12.30
C THR A 72 0.34 6.11 -13.22
N LEU A 73 -0.62 6.87 -13.78
CA LEU A 73 -0.32 8.06 -14.60
C LEU A 73 0.34 9.16 -13.79
N VAL A 74 -0.20 9.46 -12.59
CA VAL A 74 0.39 10.45 -11.67
C VAL A 74 1.82 10.06 -11.28
N ARG A 75 2.07 8.78 -10.97
CA ARG A 75 3.41 8.28 -10.64
C ARG A 75 4.40 8.47 -11.79
N LYS A 76 3.98 8.17 -13.02
CA LYS A 76 4.81 8.38 -14.22
C LYS A 76 5.12 9.86 -14.44
N TRP A 77 4.13 10.72 -14.20
CA TRP A 77 4.31 12.17 -14.34
C TRP A 77 5.26 12.75 -13.29
N ILE A 78 5.12 12.35 -12.00
CA ILE A 78 6.01 12.80 -10.92
C ILE A 78 7.40 12.21 -11.07
N ASN A 79 7.50 10.94 -11.50
CA ASN A 79 8.73 10.17 -11.70
C ASN A 79 9.79 10.35 -10.60
N GLN A 80 9.37 10.36 -9.34
CA GLN A 80 10.29 10.56 -8.22
C GLN A 80 11.20 9.34 -8.04
N PRO A 81 12.54 9.53 -7.93
CA PRO A 81 13.46 8.44 -7.65
C PRO A 81 13.26 7.88 -6.24
N ARG A 82 13.57 6.62 -6.06
CA ARG A 82 13.43 5.93 -4.76
C ARG A 82 14.61 6.21 -3.83
N PRO A 83 14.44 5.96 -2.51
CA PRO A 83 15.53 6.20 -1.54
C PRO A 83 16.84 5.52 -1.92
N TYR A 84 16.80 4.28 -2.37
CA TYR A 84 18.00 3.53 -2.74
C TYR A 84 18.67 4.03 -4.04
N GLU A 85 17.93 4.74 -4.90
CA GLU A 85 18.47 5.36 -6.12
C GLU A 85 19.14 6.71 -5.80
N THR A 86 18.50 7.52 -4.95
CA THR A 86 19.00 8.86 -4.62
C THR A 86 20.17 8.85 -3.65
N TRP A 87 20.14 7.93 -2.68
CA TRP A 87 21.07 7.93 -1.54
C TRP A 87 22.05 6.76 -1.53
N GLY A 88 22.02 5.88 -2.54
CA GLY A 88 22.90 4.71 -2.61
C GLY A 88 22.73 3.73 -1.43
N ILE A 89 21.61 3.79 -0.71
CA ILE A 89 21.36 2.90 0.43
C ILE A 89 21.02 1.49 -0.04
N VAL A 90 21.37 0.49 0.77
CA VAL A 90 20.96 -0.90 0.56
C VAL A 90 19.67 -1.16 1.33
N PRO A 91 18.51 -1.34 0.67
CA PRO A 91 17.24 -1.56 1.34
C PRO A 91 17.22 -2.93 2.05
N LEU A 92 16.38 -3.03 3.10
CA LEU A 92 16.15 -4.27 3.86
C LEU A 92 15.06 -5.15 3.27
N LEU A 93 14.21 -4.56 2.40
CA LEU A 93 13.22 -5.27 1.58
C LEU A 93 13.72 -5.40 0.14
N ASP A 94 13.11 -6.32 -0.61
CA ASP A 94 13.40 -6.50 -2.03
C ASP A 94 13.14 -5.18 -2.79
N LYS A 95 14.05 -4.86 -3.72
CA LYS A 95 13.90 -3.67 -4.56
C LYS A 95 12.70 -3.84 -5.49
N ASP A 96 11.89 -2.80 -5.53
CA ASP A 96 10.86 -2.67 -6.59
C ASP A 96 11.50 -2.18 -7.92
N SER A 97 10.66 -1.79 -8.87
CA SER A 97 11.11 -1.11 -10.09
C SER A 97 11.84 0.20 -9.80
N SER A 98 12.71 0.65 -10.69
CA SER A 98 13.35 1.98 -10.62
C SER A 98 12.34 3.11 -10.84
N GLY A 99 12.63 4.27 -10.25
CA GLY A 99 11.78 5.47 -10.34
C GLY A 99 10.38 5.30 -9.73
N ASN A 100 9.53 6.26 -10.04
CA ASN A 100 8.11 6.24 -9.68
C ASN A 100 7.84 5.91 -8.20
N SER A 101 8.60 6.52 -7.27
CA SER A 101 8.45 6.24 -5.84
C SER A 101 7.13 6.73 -5.29
N MET A 102 6.69 7.94 -5.69
CA MET A 102 5.54 8.64 -5.13
C MET A 102 4.34 8.67 -6.09
N PRO A 103 3.12 8.48 -5.62
CA PRO A 103 2.70 7.85 -4.35
C PRO A 103 2.99 6.34 -4.29
N SER A 104 3.05 5.75 -3.08
CA SER A 104 3.28 4.31 -2.93
C SER A 104 2.11 3.48 -3.45
N ARG A 105 2.35 2.72 -4.53
CA ARG A 105 1.32 1.87 -5.16
C ARG A 105 0.83 0.74 -4.25
N HIS A 106 1.73 0.10 -3.52
CA HIS A 106 1.36 -0.98 -2.59
C HIS A 106 0.45 -0.48 -1.48
N VAL A 107 0.77 0.68 -0.90
CA VAL A 107 -0.03 1.26 0.18
C VAL A 107 -1.38 1.74 -0.37
N PHE A 108 -1.39 2.42 -1.52
CA PHE A 108 -2.64 2.83 -2.18
C PHE A 108 -3.56 1.64 -2.46
N SER A 109 -3.03 0.58 -3.11
CA SER A 109 -3.83 -0.60 -3.44
C SER A 109 -4.37 -1.30 -2.20
N ALA A 110 -3.54 -1.44 -1.16
CA ALA A 110 -3.98 -2.01 0.11
C ALA A 110 -5.11 -1.16 0.73
N THR A 111 -4.95 0.15 0.77
CA THR A 111 -5.93 1.06 1.38
C THR A 111 -7.25 1.07 0.62
N ILE A 112 -7.24 1.13 -0.72
CA ILE A 112 -8.49 1.16 -1.50
C ILE A 112 -9.26 -0.16 -1.39
N ILE A 113 -8.57 -1.30 -1.36
CA ILE A 113 -9.20 -2.61 -1.10
C ILE A 113 -9.80 -2.63 0.30
N SER A 114 -9.06 -2.11 1.31
CA SER A 114 -9.57 -1.99 2.68
C SER A 114 -10.83 -1.14 2.76
N MET A 115 -10.92 -0.06 1.98
CA MET A 115 -12.12 0.79 1.91
C MET A 115 -13.31 0.06 1.27
N GLY A 116 -13.10 -0.74 0.23
CA GLY A 116 -14.13 -1.60 -0.33
C GLY A 116 -14.62 -2.65 0.69
N CYS A 117 -13.70 -3.27 1.42
CA CYS A 117 -14.03 -4.17 2.52
C CYS A 117 -14.74 -3.45 3.68
N LEU A 118 -14.40 -2.19 3.95
CA LEU A 118 -15.05 -1.35 4.98
C LEU A 118 -16.51 -1.06 4.62
N HIS A 119 -16.79 -0.79 3.35
CA HIS A 119 -18.15 -0.62 2.84
C HIS A 119 -18.99 -1.90 3.01
N ALA A 120 -18.40 -3.08 2.77
CA ALA A 120 -19.09 -4.36 2.93
C ALA A 120 -19.18 -4.82 4.39
N SER A 121 -18.16 -4.56 5.21
CA SER A 121 -18.04 -5.01 6.59
C SER A 121 -17.13 -4.09 7.39
N LEU A 122 -17.71 -3.33 8.34
CA LEU A 122 -16.96 -2.38 9.18
C LEU A 122 -15.77 -3.04 9.90
N PRO A 123 -15.91 -4.18 10.62
CA PRO A 123 -14.77 -4.74 11.34
C PRO A 123 -13.66 -5.22 10.40
N MET A 124 -13.99 -5.87 9.28
CA MET A 124 -13.00 -6.34 8.31
C MET A 124 -12.22 -5.16 7.70
N GLY A 125 -12.94 -4.14 7.23
CA GLY A 125 -12.30 -2.97 6.64
C GLY A 125 -11.40 -2.22 7.61
N MET A 126 -11.81 -2.06 8.87
CA MET A 126 -10.99 -1.42 9.91
C MET A 126 -9.68 -2.18 10.16
N ILE A 127 -9.74 -3.50 10.28
CA ILE A 127 -8.55 -4.34 10.44
C ILE A 127 -7.61 -4.16 9.23
N LEU A 128 -8.14 -4.25 8.02
CA LEU A 128 -7.34 -4.12 6.80
C LEU A 128 -6.75 -2.71 6.62
N LEU A 129 -7.46 -1.64 7.03
CA LEU A 129 -6.93 -0.27 7.04
C LEU A 129 -5.74 -0.14 7.99
N VAL A 130 -5.83 -0.68 9.20
CA VAL A 130 -4.71 -0.70 10.14
C VAL A 130 -3.52 -1.47 9.56
N LEU A 131 -3.74 -2.65 8.98
CA LEU A 131 -2.69 -3.44 8.33
C LEU A 131 -2.06 -2.68 7.13
N SER A 132 -2.86 -1.92 6.38
CA SER A 132 -2.38 -1.09 5.27
C SER A 132 -1.49 0.07 5.75
N ALA A 133 -1.79 0.68 6.90
CA ALA A 133 -0.94 1.68 7.54
C ALA A 133 0.39 1.06 8.01
N PHE A 134 0.34 -0.12 8.64
CA PHE A 134 1.55 -0.88 9.02
C PHE A 134 2.37 -1.27 7.79
N LEU A 135 1.74 -1.63 6.67
CA LEU A 135 2.45 -1.87 5.41
C LEU A 135 3.26 -0.64 4.99
N GLY A 136 2.67 0.56 5.08
CA GLY A 136 3.36 1.82 4.82
C GLY A 136 4.60 1.99 5.69
N LEU A 137 4.48 1.76 7.01
CA LEU A 137 5.59 1.83 7.95
C LEU A 137 6.71 0.83 7.58
N VAL A 138 6.35 -0.42 7.30
CA VAL A 138 7.30 -1.48 6.90
C VAL A 138 8.05 -1.10 5.62
N ARG A 139 7.38 -0.49 4.64
CA ARG A 139 8.01 -0.06 3.39
C ARG A 139 8.97 1.11 3.59
N VAL A 140 8.70 2.01 4.51
CA VAL A 140 9.63 3.11 4.89
C VAL A 140 10.85 2.55 5.62
N LEU A 141 10.65 1.73 6.65
CA LEU A 141 11.73 1.10 7.41
C LEU A 141 12.56 0.15 6.55
N GLY A 142 11.92 -0.48 5.57
CA GLY A 142 12.58 -1.32 4.57
C GLY A 142 13.41 -0.57 3.53
N GLY A 143 13.35 0.76 3.48
CA GLY A 143 14.16 1.62 2.60
C GLY A 143 13.71 1.67 1.14
N VAL A 144 12.48 1.25 0.84
CA VAL A 144 11.95 1.20 -0.54
C VAL A 144 11.05 2.38 -0.89
N HIS A 145 10.58 3.14 0.11
CA HIS A 145 9.78 4.36 -0.03
C HIS A 145 10.17 5.43 0.99
N TYR A 146 9.98 6.71 0.63
CA TYR A 146 10.03 7.80 1.60
C TYR A 146 8.74 7.83 2.45
N PRO A 147 8.78 8.40 3.68
CA PRO A 147 7.57 8.57 4.50
C PRO A 147 6.44 9.29 3.75
N LYS A 148 6.75 10.33 2.98
CA LYS A 148 5.76 11.08 2.19
C LYS A 148 5.07 10.21 1.13
N ASP A 149 5.79 9.28 0.50
CA ASP A 149 5.24 8.44 -0.57
C ASP A 149 4.13 7.52 -0.04
N VAL A 150 4.34 6.99 1.16
CA VAL A 150 3.36 6.10 1.82
C VAL A 150 2.19 6.89 2.42
N LEU A 151 2.45 8.06 2.99
CA LEU A 151 1.39 8.93 3.51
C LEU A 151 0.45 9.39 2.39
N VAL A 152 1.01 9.86 1.27
CA VAL A 152 0.20 10.27 0.10
C VAL A 152 -0.51 9.06 -0.50
N GLY A 153 0.17 7.90 -0.62
CA GLY A 153 -0.47 6.68 -1.10
C GLY A 153 -1.66 6.25 -0.25
N TYR A 154 -1.52 6.32 1.07
CA TYR A 154 -2.59 6.01 2.03
C TYR A 154 -3.74 7.03 1.93
N ALA A 155 -3.43 8.32 1.96
CA ALA A 155 -4.44 9.38 1.85
C ALA A 155 -5.22 9.31 0.52
N CYS A 156 -4.53 9.11 -0.61
CA CYS A 156 -5.18 8.90 -1.90
C CYS A 156 -6.09 7.66 -1.90
N GLY A 157 -5.65 6.57 -1.26
CA GLY A 157 -6.47 5.36 -1.12
C GLY A 157 -7.74 5.59 -0.31
N LEU A 158 -7.66 6.35 0.79
CA LEU A 158 -8.84 6.74 1.58
C LEU A 158 -9.79 7.64 0.78
N LEU A 159 -9.26 8.73 0.19
CA LEU A 159 -10.06 9.70 -0.54
C LEU A 159 -10.76 9.05 -1.75
N TRP A 160 -10.02 8.26 -2.52
CA TRP A 160 -10.59 7.57 -3.68
C TRP A 160 -11.55 6.45 -3.26
N GLY A 161 -11.22 5.71 -2.20
CA GLY A 161 -12.08 4.67 -1.64
C GLY A 161 -13.37 5.20 -1.00
N PHE A 162 -13.44 6.50 -0.67
CA PHE A 162 -14.68 7.13 -0.21
C PHE A 162 -15.80 7.07 -1.27
N LEU A 163 -15.45 6.92 -2.54
CA LEU A 163 -16.41 6.72 -3.63
C LEU A 163 -17.32 5.49 -3.42
N PHE A 164 -16.88 4.45 -2.69
CA PHE A 164 -17.75 3.31 -2.36
C PHE A 164 -18.98 3.68 -1.52
N PHE A 165 -18.93 4.82 -0.81
CA PHE A 165 -20.01 5.25 0.09
C PHE A 165 -20.95 6.28 -0.56
N ILE A 166 -20.64 6.73 -1.77
CA ILE A 166 -21.44 7.74 -2.50
C ILE A 166 -21.97 7.24 -3.85
N LEU A 167 -21.47 6.09 -4.34
CA LEU A 167 -21.96 5.42 -5.55
C LEU A 167 -22.90 4.27 -5.18
#